data_9bf7644202ab124c1e65117a81264160
#
_entry.id   9bf7644202ab124c1e65117a81264160
#
_cell.length_a   1.000
_cell.length_b   1.000
_cell.length_c   1.000
_cell.angle_alpha   90.00
_cell.angle_beta   90.00
_cell.angle_gamma   90.00
#
_symmetry.space_group_name_H-M   'P 1'
#
loop_
_entity.id
_entity.type
_entity.pdbx_description
1 polymer ?
#
loop_
_entity_poly.entity_id
_entity_poly.type
_entity_poly.pdbx_seq_one_letter_code
_entity_poly.pdbx_strand_id
1 'polypeptide(L)'
;MRFFLFILSVNSASVLCPPVPSCPHQPDSRQPSRWATIVLADHQVLALDSLNVASLRGEIRSKLFDLAGLIHDKKNEFTRDELRRSYNYYDLALKTMSYDFLVSATASTSSDDLSRAYEVFQRLALALEVVRLDMDHHEDMTLRTRNLWHRVESKVDSLLKLLHVGLGGEGGLVGRQVLPTDFTCVQESVSRDFRDFLVLRHILESVEFYRP
;
A
#
# COMPACT_ATOMS: atom_id res chain seq x y z
N MET A 1 19.38 -7.68 60.41
CA MET A 1 18.88 -7.69 59.05
C MET A 1 19.46 -6.49 58.32
N ARG A 2 20.48 -6.67 57.49
CA ARG A 2 21.09 -5.62 56.70
C ARG A 2 20.64 -5.83 55.22
N PHE A 3 19.85 -4.87 54.70
CA PHE A 3 19.47 -4.84 53.29
C PHE A 3 20.63 -4.21 52.48
N PHE A 4 21.23 -5.01 51.61
CA PHE A 4 22.16 -4.53 50.60
C PHE A 4 21.36 -3.99 49.42
N LEU A 5 21.40 -2.67 49.21
CA LEU A 5 20.95 -2.01 48.00
C LEU A 5 22.01 -2.21 46.91
N PHE A 6 21.73 -3.06 45.93
CA PHE A 6 22.50 -3.12 44.69
C PHE A 6 22.04 -1.98 43.78
N ILE A 7 22.85 -0.92 43.71
CA ILE A 7 22.70 0.09 42.65
C ILE A 7 23.32 -0.48 41.41
N LEU A 8 22.47 -0.93 40.48
CA LEU A 8 22.85 -1.24 39.10
C LEU A 8 23.15 0.08 38.37
N SER A 9 24.44 0.42 38.27
CA SER A 9 24.92 1.45 37.36
C SER A 9 24.70 0.97 35.93
N VAL A 10 23.66 1.49 35.27
CA VAL A 10 23.44 1.29 33.83
C VAL A 10 24.45 2.16 33.09
N ASN A 11 25.59 1.59 32.75
CA ASN A 11 26.50 2.17 31.79
C ASN A 11 25.74 2.31 30.47
N SER A 12 25.37 3.54 30.08
CA SER A 12 24.91 3.90 28.76
C SER A 12 26.06 3.71 27.76
N ALA A 13 26.35 2.46 27.42
CA ALA A 13 27.10 2.18 26.21
C ALA A 13 26.22 2.66 25.05
N SER A 14 26.61 3.74 24.38
CA SER A 14 26.08 4.14 23.11
C SER A 14 26.29 2.95 22.17
N VAL A 15 25.26 2.13 21.99
CA VAL A 15 25.25 1.13 20.95
C VAL A 15 25.30 1.91 19.63
N LEU A 16 26.51 2.02 19.07
CA LEU A 16 26.69 2.43 17.70
C LEU A 16 25.88 1.43 16.87
N CYS A 17 24.64 1.81 16.51
CA CYS A 17 23.90 1.06 15.53
C CYS A 17 24.80 0.92 14.30
N PRO A 18 25.07 -0.30 13.83
CA PRO A 18 25.78 -0.48 12.56
C PRO A 18 25.06 0.38 11.52
N PRO A 19 25.79 1.02 10.57
CA PRO A 19 25.17 1.79 9.52
C PRO A 19 24.10 0.92 8.88
N VAL A 20 22.88 1.42 8.83
CA VAL A 20 21.76 0.72 8.17
C VAL A 20 22.26 0.38 6.78
N PRO A 21 22.29 -0.91 6.38
CA PRO A 21 22.76 -1.29 5.07
C PRO A 21 21.97 -0.48 4.04
N SER A 22 22.68 0.18 3.13
CA SER A 22 22.05 0.96 2.07
C SER A 22 21.09 0.03 1.32
N CYS A 23 19.82 0.35 1.32
CA CYS A 23 18.82 -0.34 0.51
C CYS A 23 19.11 -0.06 -0.96
N PRO A 24 19.65 -0.98 -1.73
CA PRO A 24 20.04 -0.71 -3.13
C PRO A 24 18.83 -0.41 -4.02
N HIS A 25 17.63 -0.75 -3.57
CA HIS A 25 16.38 -0.66 -4.35
C HIS A 25 15.35 0.30 -3.75
N GLN A 26 15.75 1.11 -2.76
CA GLN A 26 14.84 2.10 -2.18
C GLN A 26 14.47 3.14 -3.25
N PRO A 27 13.18 3.37 -3.51
CA PRO A 27 12.75 4.44 -4.41
C PRO A 27 13.27 5.79 -3.87
N ASP A 28 13.92 6.57 -4.73
CA ASP A 28 14.42 7.89 -4.35
C ASP A 28 13.24 8.75 -3.87
N SER A 29 13.27 9.14 -2.60
CA SER A 29 12.21 9.95 -1.98
C SER A 29 12.04 11.33 -2.63
N ARG A 30 13.04 11.79 -3.38
CA ARG A 30 13.03 13.08 -4.10
C ARG A 30 12.36 12.98 -5.47
N GLN A 31 12.26 11.77 -6.03
CA GLN A 31 11.59 11.57 -7.30
C GLN A 31 10.06 11.46 -7.08
N PRO A 32 9.25 12.00 -8.01
CA PRO A 32 7.82 11.79 -7.96
C PRO A 32 7.51 10.29 -8.05
N SER A 33 6.45 9.85 -7.38
CA SER A 33 5.95 8.48 -7.53
C SER A 33 5.57 8.22 -8.99
N ARG A 34 5.56 6.94 -9.40
CA ARG A 34 5.07 6.56 -10.72
C ARG A 34 3.65 7.10 -10.95
N TRP A 35 2.79 7.03 -9.94
CA TRP A 35 1.45 7.56 -10.00
C TRP A 35 1.43 9.08 -10.26
N ALA A 36 2.22 9.86 -9.52
CA ALA A 36 2.32 11.30 -9.74
C ALA A 36 2.77 11.64 -11.17
N THR A 37 3.69 10.86 -11.74
CA THR A 37 4.14 11.02 -13.13
C THR A 37 3.01 10.75 -14.13
N ILE A 38 2.20 9.72 -13.89
CA ILE A 38 1.04 9.38 -14.73
C ILE A 38 0.01 10.52 -14.71
N VAL A 39 -0.34 11.03 -13.53
CA VAL A 39 -1.31 12.13 -13.37
C VAL A 39 -0.81 13.40 -14.05
N LEU A 40 0.45 13.76 -13.87
CA LEU A 40 1.02 14.96 -14.49
C LEU A 40 1.06 14.86 -16.03
N ALA A 41 1.25 13.65 -16.58
CA ALA A 41 1.21 13.44 -18.03
C ALA A 41 -0.23 13.50 -18.59
N ASP A 42 -1.21 13.00 -17.87
CA ASP A 42 -2.62 12.95 -18.30
C ASP A 42 -3.35 14.31 -18.16
N HIS A 43 -2.81 15.27 -17.40
CA HIS A 43 -3.39 16.63 -17.28
C HIS A 43 -3.63 17.35 -18.62
N GLN A 44 -2.95 16.92 -19.68
CA GLN A 44 -3.15 17.51 -21.02
C GLN A 44 -4.36 16.94 -21.78
N VAL A 45 -5.01 15.87 -21.29
CA VAL A 45 -6.00 15.11 -22.06
C VAL A 45 -7.42 15.25 -21.50
N LEU A 46 -7.62 15.69 -20.27
CA LEU A 46 -8.92 15.66 -19.61
C LEU A 46 -9.55 17.06 -19.48
N ALA A 47 -9.84 17.69 -20.61
CA ALA A 47 -10.92 18.67 -20.67
C ALA A 47 -12.26 17.90 -20.50
N LEU A 48 -12.60 17.61 -19.24
CA LEU A 48 -13.80 16.84 -18.86
C LEU A 48 -15.02 17.75 -18.76
N ASP A 49 -15.34 18.46 -19.83
CA ASP A 49 -16.50 19.37 -19.89
C ASP A 49 -17.86 18.67 -19.86
N SER A 50 -17.93 17.34 -19.71
CA SER A 50 -19.23 16.65 -19.83
C SER A 50 -19.42 15.36 -19.04
N LEU A 51 -18.53 14.94 -18.14
CA LEU A 51 -18.82 13.75 -17.33
C LEU A 51 -19.89 14.04 -16.29
N ASN A 52 -21.05 13.42 -16.46
CA ASN A 52 -22.11 13.42 -15.46
C ASN A 52 -21.56 12.79 -14.17
N VAL A 53 -21.63 13.51 -13.06
CA VAL A 53 -21.16 13.06 -11.72
C VAL A 53 -21.72 11.69 -11.34
N ALA A 54 -22.97 11.39 -11.74
CA ALA A 54 -23.59 10.08 -11.49
C ALA A 54 -22.90 8.95 -12.29
N SER A 55 -22.51 9.22 -13.54
CA SER A 55 -21.77 8.26 -14.37
C SER A 55 -20.39 7.97 -13.77
N LEU A 56 -19.66 9.02 -13.35
CA LEU A 56 -18.34 8.89 -12.73
C LEU A 56 -18.39 8.06 -11.44
N ARG A 57 -19.37 8.31 -10.56
CA ARG A 57 -19.58 7.50 -9.35
C ARG A 57 -19.85 6.04 -9.69
N GLY A 58 -20.65 5.78 -10.73
CA GLY A 58 -20.89 4.43 -11.25
C GLY A 58 -19.61 3.72 -11.71
N GLU A 59 -18.75 4.43 -12.42
CA GLU A 59 -17.46 3.91 -12.87
C GLU A 59 -16.49 3.64 -11.71
N ILE A 60 -16.39 4.54 -10.74
CA ILE A 60 -15.59 4.34 -9.52
C ILE A 60 -16.06 3.06 -8.79
N ARG A 61 -17.37 2.90 -8.59
CA ARG A 61 -17.94 1.70 -7.95
C ARG A 61 -17.63 0.43 -8.75
N SER A 62 -17.73 0.47 -10.07
CA SER A 62 -17.37 -0.65 -10.94
C SER A 62 -15.90 -1.04 -10.78
N LYS A 63 -14.97 -0.06 -10.72
CA LYS A 63 -13.54 -0.33 -10.51
C LYS A 63 -13.25 -0.90 -9.13
N LEU A 64 -13.92 -0.41 -8.10
CA LEU A 64 -13.82 -0.95 -6.74
C LEU A 64 -14.33 -2.40 -6.71
N PHE A 65 -15.47 -2.68 -7.35
CA PHE A 65 -16.01 -4.04 -7.44
C PHE A 65 -15.04 -5.00 -8.14
N ASP A 66 -14.48 -4.58 -9.28
CA ASP A 66 -13.51 -5.36 -10.04
C ASP A 66 -12.23 -5.66 -9.25
N LEU A 67 -11.73 -4.67 -8.48
CA LEU A 67 -10.55 -4.83 -7.65
C LEU A 67 -10.82 -5.76 -6.47
N ALA A 68 -11.98 -5.62 -5.81
CA ALA A 68 -12.41 -6.55 -4.77
C ALA A 68 -12.49 -7.98 -5.28
N GLY A 69 -13.17 -8.20 -6.42
CA GLY A 69 -13.29 -9.51 -7.05
C GLY A 69 -11.93 -10.14 -7.32
N LEU A 70 -11.00 -9.38 -7.91
CA LEU A 70 -9.64 -9.86 -8.17
C LEU A 70 -8.94 -10.32 -6.89
N ILE A 71 -9.02 -9.53 -5.81
CA ILE A 71 -8.35 -9.87 -4.55
C ILE A 71 -9.04 -11.06 -3.87
N HIS A 72 -10.37 -11.10 -3.83
CA HIS A 72 -11.10 -12.24 -3.26
C HIS A 72 -10.78 -13.56 -3.96
N ASP A 73 -10.68 -13.54 -5.28
CA ASP A 73 -10.33 -14.74 -6.07
C ASP A 73 -8.89 -15.20 -5.81
N LYS A 74 -7.96 -14.28 -5.58
CA LYS A 74 -6.52 -14.55 -5.58
C LYS A 74 -5.85 -14.54 -4.20
N LYS A 75 -6.46 -13.96 -3.18
CA LYS A 75 -5.86 -13.85 -1.84
C LYS A 75 -5.44 -15.19 -1.24
N ASN A 76 -6.24 -16.24 -1.45
CA ASN A 76 -5.92 -17.57 -0.96
C ASN A 76 -4.80 -18.26 -1.77
N GLU A 77 -4.68 -17.96 -3.06
CA GLU A 77 -3.55 -18.43 -3.88
C GLU A 77 -2.26 -17.79 -3.37
N PHE A 78 -2.24 -16.46 -3.25
CA PHE A 78 -1.08 -15.72 -2.74
C PHE A 78 -0.60 -16.26 -1.39
N THR A 79 -1.48 -16.33 -0.40
CA THR A 79 -1.09 -16.76 0.95
C THR A 79 -0.68 -18.23 1.00
N ARG A 80 -1.25 -19.10 0.17
CA ARG A 80 -0.83 -20.49 0.09
C ARG A 80 0.52 -20.65 -0.60
N ASP A 81 0.75 -19.93 -1.68
CA ASP A 81 1.93 -20.08 -2.52
C ASP A 81 3.16 -19.40 -1.89
N GLU A 82 3.02 -18.23 -1.31
CA GLU A 82 4.11 -17.47 -0.70
C GLU A 82 4.23 -17.74 0.82
N LEU A 83 3.13 -17.71 1.57
CA LEU A 83 3.13 -17.80 3.03
C LEU A 83 2.82 -19.21 3.58
N ARG A 84 2.48 -20.17 2.70
CA ARG A 84 2.21 -21.57 3.06
C ARG A 84 1.01 -21.80 4.00
N ARG A 85 0.11 -20.83 4.16
CA ARG A 85 -1.08 -20.91 5.00
C ARG A 85 -2.26 -20.22 4.32
N SER A 86 -3.47 -20.36 4.89
CA SER A 86 -4.66 -19.68 4.38
C SER A 86 -4.65 -18.19 4.69
N TYR A 87 -5.34 -17.40 3.89
CA TYR A 87 -5.54 -15.96 4.14
C TYR A 87 -6.09 -15.70 5.54
N ASN A 88 -7.13 -16.41 5.95
CA ASN A 88 -7.77 -16.22 7.27
C ASN A 88 -6.81 -16.48 8.43
N TYR A 89 -5.83 -17.37 8.27
CA TYR A 89 -4.82 -17.59 9.29
C TYR A 89 -3.97 -16.34 9.52
N TYR A 90 -3.46 -15.72 8.43
CA TYR A 90 -2.65 -14.52 8.54
C TYR A 90 -3.48 -13.29 8.91
N ASP A 91 -4.70 -13.18 8.42
CA ASP A 91 -5.61 -12.11 8.78
C ASP A 91 -5.86 -12.05 10.29
N LEU A 92 -6.04 -13.21 10.93
CA LEU A 92 -6.15 -13.31 12.37
C LEU A 92 -4.82 -13.07 13.09
N ALA A 93 -3.72 -13.70 12.62
CA ALA A 93 -2.41 -13.64 13.27
C ALA A 93 -1.80 -12.23 13.21
N LEU A 94 -2.04 -11.49 12.12
CA LEU A 94 -1.51 -10.15 11.88
C LEU A 94 -2.56 -9.04 12.08
N LYS A 95 -3.67 -9.35 12.77
CA LYS A 95 -4.82 -8.44 12.91
C LYS A 95 -4.44 -7.05 13.46
N THR A 96 -3.49 -7.00 14.38
CA THR A 96 -3.03 -5.73 14.99
C THR A 96 -1.85 -5.10 14.27
N MET A 97 -1.31 -5.78 13.25
CA MET A 97 -0.17 -5.25 12.49
C MET A 97 -0.65 -4.38 11.35
N SER A 98 -0.09 -3.21 11.25
CA SER A 98 -0.32 -2.28 10.14
C SER A 98 0.86 -1.31 10.04
N TYR A 99 1.01 -0.66 8.92
CA TYR A 99 1.96 0.44 8.77
C TYR A 99 1.21 1.76 8.91
N ASP A 100 1.72 2.66 9.74
CA ASP A 100 1.06 3.95 10.03
C ASP A 100 0.81 4.81 8.79
N PHE A 101 1.65 4.67 7.76
CA PHE A 101 1.47 5.38 6.51
C PHE A 101 0.31 4.82 5.65
N LEU A 102 -0.08 3.54 5.86
CA LEU A 102 -1.27 2.94 5.24
C LEU A 102 -2.50 3.37 6.05
N VAL A 103 -2.99 4.54 5.72
CA VAL A 103 -4.13 5.14 6.41
C VAL A 103 -5.36 4.27 6.25
N SER A 104 -6.01 3.95 7.37
CA SER A 104 -7.24 3.16 7.33
C SER A 104 -8.37 3.92 6.63
N ALA A 105 -9.03 3.26 5.71
CA ALA A 105 -10.25 3.76 5.08
C ALA A 105 -11.36 4.02 6.12
N THR A 106 -11.44 3.18 7.16
CA THR A 106 -12.45 3.30 8.23
C THR A 106 -12.27 4.54 9.12
N ALA A 107 -11.16 5.27 9.00
CA ALA A 107 -11.00 6.57 9.64
C ALA A 107 -11.79 7.69 8.93
N SER A 108 -12.34 7.43 7.74
CA SER A 108 -13.27 8.34 7.06
C SER A 108 -14.66 8.28 7.70
N THR A 109 -15.33 9.40 7.74
CA THR A 109 -16.72 9.50 8.24
C THR A 109 -17.76 9.06 7.21
N SER A 110 -17.36 8.91 5.94
CA SER A 110 -18.24 8.55 4.82
C SER A 110 -17.50 7.76 3.75
N SER A 111 -18.16 6.75 3.21
CA SER A 111 -17.70 6.02 2.02
C SER A 111 -17.76 6.85 0.74
N ASP A 112 -18.47 7.97 0.74
CA ASP A 112 -18.59 8.89 -0.39
C ASP A 112 -17.53 10.00 -0.39
N ASP A 113 -16.59 10.00 0.56
CA ASP A 113 -15.48 10.95 0.64
C ASP A 113 -14.42 10.65 -0.42
N LEU A 114 -14.57 11.22 -1.61
CA LEU A 114 -13.65 11.04 -2.73
C LEU A 114 -12.23 11.56 -2.42
N SER A 115 -12.10 12.64 -1.65
CA SER A 115 -10.79 13.19 -1.29
C SER A 115 -10.02 12.23 -0.40
N ARG A 116 -10.70 11.67 0.59
CA ARG A 116 -10.11 10.67 1.47
C ARG A 116 -9.81 9.37 0.75
N ALA A 117 -10.72 8.89 -0.11
CA ALA A 117 -10.48 7.73 -0.95
C ALA A 117 -9.23 7.94 -1.83
N TYR A 118 -9.10 9.10 -2.44
CA TYR A 118 -7.95 9.44 -3.27
C TYR A 118 -6.64 9.40 -2.48
N GLU A 119 -6.60 9.97 -1.26
CA GLU A 119 -5.42 9.89 -0.38
C GLU A 119 -5.06 8.44 -0.03
N VAL A 120 -6.05 7.65 0.41
CA VAL A 120 -5.85 6.24 0.78
C VAL A 120 -5.27 5.45 -0.38
N PHE A 121 -5.87 5.55 -1.57
CA PHE A 121 -5.40 4.79 -2.74
C PHE A 121 -4.06 5.30 -3.28
N GLN A 122 -3.69 6.58 -3.12
CA GLN A 122 -2.34 7.05 -3.41
C GLN A 122 -1.28 6.38 -2.51
N ARG A 123 -1.55 6.27 -1.20
CA ARG A 123 -0.65 5.58 -0.26
C ARG A 123 -0.50 4.10 -0.58
N LEU A 124 -1.59 3.45 -0.98
CA LEU A 124 -1.57 2.07 -1.46
C LEU A 124 -0.79 1.92 -2.78
N ALA A 125 -0.90 2.88 -3.70
CA ALA A 125 -0.10 2.88 -4.92
C ALA A 125 1.40 3.03 -4.63
N LEU A 126 1.79 3.86 -3.65
CA LEU A 126 3.18 3.95 -3.20
C LEU A 126 3.68 2.62 -2.60
N ALA A 127 2.84 1.94 -1.80
CA ALA A 127 3.19 0.62 -1.27
C ALA A 127 3.36 -0.41 -2.39
N LEU A 128 2.47 -0.42 -3.40
CA LEU A 128 2.56 -1.29 -4.57
C LEU A 128 3.81 -1.02 -5.41
N GLU A 129 4.28 0.23 -5.48
CA GLU A 129 5.55 0.57 -6.15
C GLU A 129 6.74 -0.13 -5.48
N VAL A 130 6.78 -0.21 -4.14
CA VAL A 130 7.81 -0.97 -3.40
C VAL A 130 7.70 -2.46 -3.67
N VAL A 131 6.50 -3.04 -3.60
CA VAL A 131 6.27 -4.46 -3.93
C VAL A 131 6.75 -4.77 -5.37
N ARG A 132 6.47 -3.88 -6.33
CA ARG A 132 6.91 -4.05 -7.71
C ARG A 132 8.43 -4.00 -7.85
N LEU A 133 9.10 -3.06 -7.18
CA LEU A 133 10.57 -2.99 -7.20
C LEU A 133 11.19 -4.27 -6.64
N ASP A 134 10.62 -4.82 -5.57
CA ASP A 134 11.10 -6.08 -5.02
C ASP A 134 10.85 -7.26 -5.98
N MET A 135 9.73 -7.29 -6.70
CA MET A 135 9.48 -8.30 -7.74
C MET A 135 10.53 -8.29 -8.86
N ASP A 136 11.02 -7.11 -9.23
CA ASP A 136 12.01 -6.95 -10.29
C ASP A 136 13.41 -7.42 -9.85
N HIS A 137 13.69 -7.39 -8.54
CA HIS A 137 15.00 -7.70 -7.97
C HIS A 137 15.11 -9.05 -7.25
N HIS A 138 13.99 -9.71 -6.97
CA HIS A 138 13.96 -10.98 -6.27
C HIS A 138 13.29 -12.07 -7.13
N GLU A 139 14.03 -13.15 -7.39
CA GLU A 139 13.59 -14.27 -8.23
C GLU A 139 12.70 -15.27 -7.49
N ASP A 140 12.62 -15.17 -6.17
CA ASP A 140 11.92 -16.12 -5.29
C ASP A 140 10.38 -16.05 -5.38
N MET A 141 9.83 -14.95 -5.93
CA MET A 141 8.39 -14.78 -6.10
C MET A 141 7.86 -15.57 -7.32
N THR A 142 6.76 -16.29 -7.14
CA THR A 142 6.15 -17.07 -8.22
C THR A 142 5.62 -16.17 -9.36
N LEU A 143 5.63 -16.68 -10.59
CA LEU A 143 5.05 -15.97 -11.75
C LEU A 143 3.57 -15.61 -11.52
N ARG A 144 2.84 -16.48 -10.81
CA ARG A 144 1.43 -16.27 -10.49
C ARG A 144 1.24 -15.08 -9.56
N THR A 145 2.08 -14.96 -8.55
CA THR A 145 2.08 -13.82 -7.61
C THR A 145 2.49 -12.54 -8.31
N ARG A 146 3.52 -12.57 -9.17
CA ARG A 146 3.89 -11.40 -10.00
C ARG A 146 2.72 -10.90 -10.85
N ASN A 147 2.01 -11.82 -11.52
CA ASN A 147 0.83 -11.47 -12.32
C ASN A 147 -0.32 -10.89 -11.48
N LEU A 148 -0.50 -11.36 -10.23
CA LEU A 148 -1.46 -10.78 -9.31
C LEU A 148 -1.12 -9.31 -9.03
N TRP A 149 0.12 -9.03 -8.62
CA TRP A 149 0.54 -7.67 -8.28
C TRP A 149 0.45 -6.71 -9.46
N HIS A 150 0.85 -7.10 -10.65
CA HIS A 150 0.68 -6.27 -11.85
C HIS A 150 -0.79 -5.94 -12.14
N ARG A 151 -1.69 -6.91 -11.95
CA ARG A 151 -3.13 -6.69 -12.13
C ARG A 151 -3.71 -5.78 -11.06
N VAL A 152 -3.31 -5.94 -9.80
CA VAL A 152 -3.72 -5.08 -8.68
C VAL A 152 -3.24 -3.65 -8.92
N GLU A 153 -1.96 -3.45 -9.24
CA GLU A 153 -1.38 -2.15 -9.56
C GLU A 153 -2.16 -1.45 -10.68
N SER A 154 -2.39 -2.14 -11.80
CA SER A 154 -3.13 -1.57 -12.94
C SER A 154 -4.56 -1.16 -12.59
N LYS A 155 -5.25 -1.93 -11.72
CA LYS A 155 -6.60 -1.57 -11.28
C LYS A 155 -6.60 -0.39 -10.31
N VAL A 156 -5.61 -0.32 -9.40
CA VAL A 156 -5.43 0.83 -8.49
C VAL A 156 -5.11 2.09 -9.29
N ASP A 157 -4.23 2.03 -10.28
CA ASP A 157 -3.93 3.15 -11.19
C ASP A 157 -5.19 3.64 -11.92
N SER A 158 -6.00 2.71 -12.43
CA SER A 158 -7.26 3.04 -13.11
C SER A 158 -8.28 3.71 -12.19
N LEU A 159 -8.36 3.23 -10.94
CA LEU A 159 -9.22 3.82 -9.91
C LEU A 159 -8.76 5.23 -9.52
N LEU A 160 -7.46 5.41 -9.33
CA LEU A 160 -6.88 6.71 -8.98
C LEU A 160 -7.12 7.77 -10.05
N LYS A 161 -7.06 7.41 -11.33
CA LYS A 161 -7.41 8.31 -12.43
C LYS A 161 -8.85 8.81 -12.30
N LEU A 162 -9.81 7.90 -12.04
CA LEU A 162 -11.21 8.28 -11.87
C LEU A 162 -11.43 9.15 -10.62
N LEU A 163 -10.76 8.82 -9.51
CA LEU A 163 -10.84 9.62 -8.28
C LEU A 163 -10.26 11.04 -8.50
N HIS A 164 -9.13 11.15 -9.19
CA HIS A 164 -8.53 12.44 -9.53
C HIS A 164 -9.45 13.29 -10.39
N VAL A 165 -10.08 12.68 -11.40
CA VAL A 165 -11.10 13.31 -12.23
C VAL A 165 -12.30 13.76 -11.39
N GLY A 166 -12.76 12.89 -10.47
CA GLY A 166 -13.87 13.20 -9.57
C GLY A 166 -13.61 14.38 -8.63
N LEU A 167 -12.34 14.69 -8.37
CA LEU A 167 -11.89 15.85 -7.61
C LEU A 167 -11.61 17.09 -8.49
N GLY A 168 -11.98 17.06 -9.76
CA GLY A 168 -11.72 18.17 -10.69
C GLY A 168 -10.23 18.42 -10.97
N GLY A 169 -9.36 17.43 -10.71
CA GLY A 169 -7.92 17.60 -10.83
C GLY A 169 -7.24 18.31 -9.65
N GLU A 170 -7.99 18.71 -8.63
CA GLU A 170 -7.46 19.48 -7.48
C GLU A 170 -6.92 18.61 -6.33
N GLY A 171 -6.98 17.29 -6.47
CA GLY A 171 -6.49 16.36 -5.44
C GLY A 171 -4.99 16.50 -5.18
N GLY A 172 -4.59 16.72 -3.92
CA GLY A 172 -3.19 16.78 -3.52
C GLY A 172 -2.46 15.46 -3.79
N LEU A 173 -1.19 15.53 -4.19
CA LEU A 173 -0.35 14.34 -4.41
C LEU A 173 0.38 13.93 -3.14
N VAL A 174 0.29 12.65 -2.81
CA VAL A 174 1.06 12.05 -1.71
C VAL A 174 2.44 11.65 -2.24
N GLY A 175 3.49 12.21 -1.65
CA GLY A 175 4.85 11.92 -2.07
C GLY A 175 5.46 10.70 -1.37
N ARG A 176 6.55 10.17 -1.92
CA ARG A 176 7.28 8.99 -1.40
C ARG A 176 7.88 9.19 0.00
N GLN A 177 8.01 10.42 0.46
CA GLN A 177 8.52 10.73 1.80
C GLN A 177 7.64 10.15 2.95
N VAL A 178 6.43 9.70 2.66
CA VAL A 178 5.57 9.03 3.65
C VAL A 178 5.96 7.56 3.87
N LEU A 179 6.78 6.98 2.98
CA LEU A 179 7.21 5.59 3.09
C LEU A 179 8.29 5.45 4.19
N PRO A 180 8.06 4.66 5.24
CA PRO A 180 9.07 4.43 6.26
C PRO A 180 10.16 3.48 5.77
N THR A 181 11.36 3.61 6.32
CA THR A 181 12.52 2.82 5.92
C THR A 181 12.33 1.33 6.18
N ASP A 182 11.69 0.96 7.27
CA ASP A 182 11.38 -0.43 7.62
C ASP A 182 10.39 -1.09 6.66
N PHE A 183 9.58 -0.30 5.96
CA PHE A 183 8.72 -0.78 4.89
C PHE A 183 9.49 -0.97 3.57
N THR A 184 10.39 -0.05 3.25
CA THR A 184 11.10 -0.04 1.95
C THR A 184 12.34 -0.91 1.94
N CYS A 185 12.93 -1.20 3.12
CA CYS A 185 14.20 -1.93 3.29
C CYS A 185 14.03 -3.31 3.93
N VAL A 186 13.11 -4.11 3.43
CA VAL A 186 12.93 -5.49 3.95
C VAL A 186 13.84 -6.44 3.19
N GLN A 187 14.86 -6.99 3.87
CA GLN A 187 15.84 -7.89 3.25
C GLN A 187 15.40 -9.36 3.23
N GLU A 188 14.70 -9.80 4.29
CA GLU A 188 14.27 -11.20 4.43
C GLU A 188 13.02 -11.48 3.61
N SER A 189 13.00 -12.60 2.85
CA SER A 189 11.86 -12.99 2.02
C SER A 189 10.58 -13.12 2.83
N VAL A 190 10.62 -13.79 3.97
CA VAL A 190 9.45 -13.97 4.85
C VAL A 190 8.88 -12.63 5.33
N SER A 191 9.75 -11.68 5.66
CA SER A 191 9.32 -10.34 6.08
C SER A 191 8.72 -9.55 4.92
N ARG A 192 9.23 -9.72 3.68
CA ARG A 192 8.63 -9.17 2.46
C ARG A 192 7.23 -9.73 2.23
N ASP A 193 7.08 -11.05 2.33
CA ASP A 193 5.78 -11.72 2.15
C ASP A 193 4.73 -11.22 3.16
N PHE A 194 5.13 -10.98 4.42
CA PHE A 194 4.24 -10.39 5.42
C PHE A 194 3.90 -8.95 5.11
N ARG A 195 4.86 -8.13 4.69
CA ARG A 195 4.60 -6.76 4.23
C ARG A 195 3.60 -6.76 3.07
N ASP A 196 3.82 -7.60 2.08
CA ASP A 196 2.97 -7.73 0.91
C ASP A 196 1.56 -8.20 1.27
N PHE A 197 1.46 -9.14 2.22
CA PHE A 197 0.17 -9.53 2.79
C PHE A 197 -0.57 -8.35 3.44
N LEU A 198 0.13 -7.53 4.22
CA LEU A 198 -0.47 -6.35 4.85
C LEU A 198 -0.95 -5.34 3.80
N VAL A 199 -0.17 -5.12 2.73
CA VAL A 199 -0.59 -4.27 1.60
C VAL A 199 -1.86 -4.82 0.95
N LEU A 200 -1.90 -6.13 0.64
CA LEU A 200 -3.07 -6.77 0.03
C LEU A 200 -4.32 -6.64 0.92
N ARG A 201 -4.17 -6.84 2.22
CA ARG A 201 -5.25 -6.70 3.21
C ARG A 201 -5.77 -5.26 3.23
N HIS A 202 -4.89 -4.26 3.31
CA HIS A 202 -5.29 -2.85 3.32
C HIS A 202 -5.99 -2.41 2.03
N ILE A 203 -5.57 -2.94 0.88
CA ILE A 203 -6.29 -2.69 -0.38
C ILE A 203 -7.71 -3.27 -0.27
N LEU A 204 -7.85 -4.52 0.19
CA LEU A 204 -9.16 -5.17 0.32
C LEU A 204 -10.08 -4.41 1.28
N GLU A 205 -9.61 -4.08 2.48
CA GLU A 205 -10.35 -3.30 3.48
C GLU A 205 -10.80 -1.94 2.92
N SER A 206 -9.92 -1.25 2.19
CA SER A 206 -10.23 0.05 1.59
C SER A 206 -11.28 -0.07 0.50
N VAL A 207 -11.15 -1.09 -0.36
CA VAL A 207 -12.11 -1.34 -1.44
C VAL A 207 -13.48 -1.71 -0.88
N GLU A 208 -13.55 -2.56 0.16
CA GLU A 208 -14.80 -2.94 0.79
C GLU A 208 -15.48 -1.75 1.48
N PHE A 209 -14.70 -0.85 2.08
CA PHE A 209 -15.22 0.37 2.71
C PHE A 209 -15.83 1.35 1.71
N TYR A 210 -15.14 1.62 0.58
CA TYR A 210 -15.57 2.59 -0.44
C TYR A 210 -16.51 2.01 -1.50
N ARG A 211 -16.89 0.74 -1.40
CA ARG A 211 -17.80 0.03 -2.30
C ARG A 211 -19.23 -0.06 -1.78
N PRO A 212 -19.91 0.87 -1.22
CA PRO A 212 -21.25 0.73 -0.67
C PRO A 212 -22.32 0.35 -1.71
#